data_c85bd54e43418ebf8ab4d16acb307302
#
_entry.id   c85bd54e43418ebf8ab4d16acb307302
#
_cell.length_a   1.000
_cell.length_b   1.000
_cell.length_c   1.000
_cell.angle_alpha   90.00
_cell.angle_beta   90.00
_cell.angle_gamma   90.00
#
_symmetry.space_group_name_H-M   'P 1'
#
loop_
_entity.id
_entity.type
_entity.pdbx_description
1 polymer ?
#
loop_
_entity_poly.entity_id
_entity_poly.type
_entity_poly.pdbx_seq_one_letter_code
_entity_poly.pdbx_strand_id
1 'polypeptide(L)'
;MTHVDFAVVGGGIIGCAIARELVLRAPHASVLVLEQDAVGSGASRRSAGLHFPRGATERVRRMTGYSQAYYRALLDADPALPIHPVPLLVVSDRAAVDQVETAYLDEAGLSRVDALPDWLPPLSEETAAWTGEGCQYADVGALTRALARSLRPRTSFREGVCVDSLDRVGSGYALGFSTGERVTADSVVLAPGPWLAAPAWRERLTPLGARVKKVVALHIEQPPAAEDGVVVFHDEDAFLLPLHEQRRWLFSYTSQVWDVDPDRLTGSVSPSDLAEAREVLISRAPRLADSARSGRVFCDAYSADREPLVRALDEEGRLVFAGAANGSGYRLAPAIAAETAHLLRRAVENVSDQGGQQ
;
A
#
# COMPACT_ATOMS: atom_id res chain seq x y z
N MET A 1 -28.82 -16.30 -8.62
CA MET A 1 -27.96 -15.10 -8.47
C MET A 1 -27.37 -15.20 -7.08
N THR A 2 -26.07 -15.20 -6.93
CA THR A 2 -25.41 -15.27 -5.61
C THR A 2 -25.56 -13.92 -4.93
N HIS A 3 -25.98 -13.92 -3.65
CA HIS A 3 -26.05 -12.74 -2.81
C HIS A 3 -25.02 -12.83 -1.69
N VAL A 4 -24.40 -11.71 -1.32
CA VAL A 4 -23.47 -11.59 -0.18
C VAL A 4 -23.73 -10.30 0.59
N ASP A 5 -23.35 -10.27 1.85
CA ASP A 5 -23.48 -9.06 2.68
C ASP A 5 -22.46 -7.99 2.23
N PHE A 6 -21.22 -8.42 1.95
CA PHE A 6 -20.14 -7.52 1.53
C PHE A 6 -19.43 -8.05 0.29
N ALA A 7 -19.27 -7.19 -0.73
CA ALA A 7 -18.37 -7.42 -1.85
C ALA A 7 -17.19 -6.43 -1.80
N VAL A 8 -15.96 -6.94 -1.88
CA VAL A 8 -14.73 -6.15 -1.96
C VAL A 8 -14.15 -6.31 -3.35
N VAL A 9 -14.07 -5.22 -4.11
CA VAL A 9 -13.49 -5.20 -5.45
C VAL A 9 -12.02 -4.81 -5.36
N GLY A 10 -11.15 -5.75 -5.72
CA GLY A 10 -9.70 -5.67 -5.63
C GLY A 10 -9.13 -6.59 -4.54
N GLY A 11 -8.33 -7.59 -4.96
CA GLY A 11 -7.65 -8.55 -4.08
C GLY A 11 -6.21 -8.15 -3.74
N GLY A 12 -5.90 -6.85 -3.77
CA GLY A 12 -4.63 -6.31 -3.29
C GLY A 12 -4.54 -6.29 -1.76
N ILE A 13 -3.42 -5.77 -1.23
CA ILE A 13 -3.17 -5.70 0.23
C ILE A 13 -4.26 -4.92 0.96
N ILE A 14 -4.77 -3.82 0.38
CA ILE A 14 -5.86 -3.02 0.97
C ILE A 14 -7.14 -3.84 1.00
N GLY A 15 -7.55 -4.46 -0.12
CA GLY A 15 -8.78 -5.25 -0.18
C GLY A 15 -8.76 -6.48 0.74
N CYS A 16 -7.62 -7.18 0.83
CA CYS A 16 -7.46 -8.30 1.76
C CYS A 16 -7.49 -7.85 3.24
N ALA A 17 -6.90 -6.69 3.58
CA ALA A 17 -6.99 -6.12 4.91
C ALA A 17 -8.44 -5.72 5.26
N ILE A 18 -9.18 -5.14 4.31
CA ILE A 18 -10.61 -4.81 4.47
C ILE A 18 -11.44 -6.08 4.69
N ALA A 19 -11.25 -7.10 3.84
CA ALA A 19 -11.96 -8.37 4.01
C ALA A 19 -11.70 -8.99 5.39
N ARG A 20 -10.46 -8.93 5.89
CA ARG A 20 -10.11 -9.39 7.23
C ARG A 20 -10.83 -8.59 8.32
N GLU A 21 -10.86 -7.29 8.21
CA GLU A 21 -11.51 -6.42 9.17
C GLU A 21 -13.04 -6.66 9.22
N LEU A 22 -13.67 -6.85 8.04
CA LEU A 22 -15.10 -7.19 7.95
C LEU A 22 -15.39 -8.55 8.62
N VAL A 23 -14.60 -9.57 8.34
CA VAL A 23 -14.74 -10.90 8.96
C VAL A 23 -14.55 -10.86 10.47
N LEU A 24 -13.69 -9.99 10.99
CA LEU A 24 -13.49 -9.85 12.44
C LEU A 24 -14.65 -9.12 13.12
N ARG A 25 -15.20 -8.09 12.49
CA ARG A 25 -16.27 -7.25 13.05
C ARG A 25 -17.65 -7.83 12.82
N ALA A 26 -17.87 -8.54 11.72
CA ALA A 26 -19.13 -9.22 11.40
C ALA A 26 -18.87 -10.71 11.15
N PRO A 27 -18.72 -11.52 12.22
CA PRO A 27 -18.33 -12.93 12.09
C PRO A 27 -19.30 -13.82 11.31
N HIS A 28 -20.52 -13.39 11.15
CA HIS A 28 -21.58 -14.14 10.44
C HIS A 28 -21.81 -13.63 9.02
N ALA A 29 -21.16 -12.51 8.63
CA ALA A 29 -21.32 -11.93 7.32
C ALA A 29 -20.68 -12.79 6.22
N SER A 30 -21.36 -12.88 5.10
CA SER A 30 -20.81 -13.40 3.86
C SER A 30 -19.96 -12.32 3.16
N VAL A 31 -18.67 -12.59 2.99
CA VAL A 31 -17.73 -11.66 2.35
C VAL A 31 -17.21 -12.29 1.06
N LEU A 32 -17.27 -11.53 -0.04
CA LEU A 32 -16.74 -11.91 -1.35
C LEU A 32 -15.67 -10.91 -1.79
N VAL A 33 -14.46 -11.39 -2.09
CA VAL A 33 -13.41 -10.61 -2.72
C VAL A 33 -13.36 -10.94 -4.21
N LEU A 34 -13.37 -9.91 -5.06
CA LEU A 34 -13.32 -9.99 -6.52
C LEU A 34 -11.98 -9.44 -7.00
N GLU A 35 -11.22 -10.23 -7.75
CA GLU A 35 -9.90 -9.85 -8.25
C GLU A 35 -9.83 -10.16 -9.76
N GLN A 36 -9.40 -9.17 -10.55
CA GLN A 36 -9.34 -9.29 -12.01
C GLN A 36 -8.31 -10.29 -12.49
N ASP A 37 -7.22 -10.47 -11.75
CA ASP A 37 -6.15 -11.44 -12.03
C ASP A 37 -6.03 -12.45 -10.88
N ALA A 38 -4.89 -12.46 -10.19
CA ALA A 38 -4.65 -13.23 -9.00
C ALA A 38 -4.47 -12.33 -7.78
N VAL A 39 -4.85 -12.81 -6.61
CA VAL A 39 -4.70 -12.08 -5.35
C VAL A 39 -3.27 -11.59 -5.17
N GLY A 40 -3.14 -10.28 -4.96
CA GLY A 40 -1.87 -9.60 -4.74
C GLY A 40 -1.02 -9.35 -6.00
N SER A 41 -1.50 -9.66 -7.21
CA SER A 41 -0.72 -9.55 -8.47
C SER A 41 -0.53 -8.11 -8.96
N GLY A 42 -1.38 -7.17 -8.55
CA GLY A 42 -1.34 -5.77 -8.94
C GLY A 42 -0.16 -4.98 -8.34
N ALA A 43 -0.42 -3.76 -7.87
CA ALA A 43 0.58 -2.90 -7.23
C ALA A 43 1.22 -3.57 -5.99
N SER A 44 0.48 -4.41 -5.25
CA SER A 44 0.97 -5.15 -4.08
C SER A 44 2.21 -5.99 -4.39
N ARG A 45 2.23 -6.74 -5.50
CA ARG A 45 3.40 -7.55 -5.91
C ARG A 45 4.62 -6.70 -6.28
N ARG A 46 4.40 -5.48 -6.73
CA ARG A 46 5.45 -4.60 -7.24
C ARG A 46 5.91 -3.58 -6.21
N SER A 47 5.22 -3.46 -5.08
CA SER A 47 5.59 -2.58 -3.98
C SER A 47 6.96 -2.93 -3.43
N ALA A 48 7.70 -1.93 -2.94
CA ALA A 48 8.88 -2.14 -2.12
C ALA A 48 8.53 -2.72 -0.74
N GLY A 49 7.28 -2.53 -0.31
CA GLY A 49 6.78 -3.07 0.94
C GLY A 49 7.36 -2.39 2.17
N LEU A 50 7.89 -1.19 2.05
CA LEU A 50 8.47 -0.47 3.18
C LEU A 50 7.39 0.12 4.08
N HIS A 51 7.48 -0.17 5.37
CA HIS A 51 6.79 0.51 6.45
C HIS A 51 7.81 1.21 7.31
N PHE A 52 7.67 2.51 7.48
CA PHE A 52 8.47 3.32 8.38
C PHE A 52 7.55 4.23 9.20
N PRO A 53 7.93 4.54 10.46
CA PRO A 53 7.06 5.23 11.42
C PRO A 53 6.98 6.74 11.13
N ARG A 54 6.40 7.12 9.98
CA ARG A 54 6.32 8.49 9.47
C ARG A 54 4.93 8.80 8.93
N GLY A 55 4.48 10.05 9.12
CA GLY A 55 3.30 10.59 8.46
C GLY A 55 3.39 12.11 8.30
N ALA A 56 3.14 12.61 7.09
CA ALA A 56 3.18 14.06 6.81
C ALA A 56 2.05 14.84 7.51
N THR A 57 0.92 14.20 7.78
CA THR A 57 -0.22 14.81 8.49
C THR A 57 -0.50 14.05 9.79
N GLU A 58 -1.23 14.67 10.69
CA GLU A 58 -1.63 14.04 11.97
C GLU A 58 -2.44 12.76 11.72
N ARG A 59 -3.38 12.78 10.74
CA ARG A 59 -4.15 11.58 10.37
C ARG A 59 -3.24 10.47 9.89
N VAL A 60 -2.29 10.75 8.98
CA VAL A 60 -1.35 9.74 8.47
C VAL A 60 -0.44 9.22 9.58
N ARG A 61 0.00 10.06 10.54
CA ARG A 61 0.76 9.59 11.72
C ARG A 61 -0.06 8.61 12.56
N ARG A 62 -1.32 8.93 12.88
CA ARG A 62 -2.23 8.00 13.61
C ARG A 62 -2.43 6.69 12.84
N MET A 63 -2.67 6.76 11.52
CA MET A 63 -2.80 5.58 10.67
C MET A 63 -1.53 4.72 10.65
N THR A 64 -0.37 5.37 10.63
CA THR A 64 0.94 4.68 10.66
C THR A 64 1.14 3.95 11.98
N GLY A 65 0.89 4.59 13.13
CA GLY A 65 0.98 3.96 14.45
C GLY A 65 0.01 2.77 14.59
N TYR A 66 -1.24 2.92 14.16
CA TYR A 66 -2.20 1.82 14.13
C TYR A 66 -1.69 0.64 13.28
N SER A 67 -1.20 0.92 12.07
CA SER A 67 -0.71 -0.10 11.17
C SER A 67 0.55 -0.80 11.70
N GLN A 68 1.43 -0.07 12.37
CA GLN A 68 2.62 -0.63 13.02
C GLN A 68 2.24 -1.63 14.11
N ALA A 69 1.30 -1.26 14.98
CA ALA A 69 0.79 -2.16 16.02
C ALA A 69 0.12 -3.42 15.42
N TYR A 70 -0.64 -3.22 14.33
CA TYR A 70 -1.28 -4.32 13.62
C TYR A 70 -0.26 -5.31 13.02
N TYR A 71 0.78 -4.83 12.31
CA TYR A 71 1.79 -5.71 11.74
C TYR A 71 2.63 -6.41 12.80
N ARG A 72 2.91 -5.75 13.92
CA ARG A 72 3.56 -6.39 15.08
C ARG A 72 2.71 -7.55 15.61
N ALA A 73 1.41 -7.32 15.83
CA ALA A 73 0.50 -8.37 16.29
C ALA A 73 0.37 -9.53 15.30
N LEU A 74 0.45 -9.27 13.99
CA LEU A 74 0.49 -10.33 12.98
C LEU A 74 1.76 -11.17 13.08
N LEU A 75 2.93 -10.55 13.26
CA LEU A 75 4.20 -11.25 13.42
C LEU A 75 4.27 -12.05 14.72
N ASP A 76 3.72 -11.51 15.81
CA ASP A 76 3.63 -12.21 17.09
C ASP A 76 2.77 -13.48 16.97
N ALA A 77 1.71 -13.43 16.16
CA ALA A 77 0.82 -14.57 15.93
C ALA A 77 1.39 -15.58 14.91
N ASP A 78 2.11 -15.11 13.91
CA ASP A 78 2.74 -15.95 12.88
C ASP A 78 4.10 -15.35 12.43
N PRO A 79 5.19 -15.75 13.08
CA PRO A 79 6.54 -15.28 12.73
C PRO A 79 7.03 -15.69 11.33
N ALA A 80 6.32 -16.60 10.65
CA ALA A 80 6.66 -17.02 9.28
C ALA A 80 6.12 -16.08 8.21
N LEU A 81 5.35 -15.06 8.57
CA LEU A 81 4.90 -14.05 7.62
C LEU A 81 6.12 -13.29 7.03
N PRO A 82 6.06 -12.95 5.74
CA PRO A 82 7.18 -12.31 5.03
C PRO A 82 7.26 -10.81 5.38
N ILE A 83 7.45 -10.51 6.65
CA ILE A 83 7.64 -9.16 7.20
C ILE A 83 8.96 -9.17 7.96
N HIS A 84 9.88 -8.27 7.59
CA HIS A 84 11.25 -8.26 8.08
C HIS A 84 11.56 -6.91 8.74
N PRO A 85 11.80 -6.85 10.05
CA PRO A 85 12.33 -5.65 10.69
C PRO A 85 13.67 -5.25 10.06
N VAL A 86 13.90 -3.94 9.95
CA VAL A 86 15.11 -3.40 9.34
C VAL A 86 15.52 -2.11 10.05
N PRO A 87 16.82 -1.87 10.34
CA PRO A 87 17.30 -0.60 10.87
C PRO A 87 16.94 0.57 9.98
N LEU A 88 16.67 1.74 10.56
CA LEU A 88 16.32 2.96 9.85
C LEU A 88 17.45 3.98 9.93
N LEU A 89 17.83 4.52 8.79
CA LEU A 89 18.65 5.72 8.63
C LEU A 89 17.85 6.75 7.82
N VAL A 90 17.72 7.96 8.32
CA VAL A 90 17.12 9.09 7.60
C VAL A 90 18.21 10.08 7.29
N VAL A 91 18.27 10.54 6.04
CA VAL A 91 19.16 11.60 5.60
C VAL A 91 18.31 12.73 5.02
N SER A 92 18.62 13.97 5.38
CA SER A 92 17.88 15.15 4.92
C SER A 92 18.80 16.37 4.85
N ASP A 93 18.37 17.36 4.10
CA ASP A 93 18.98 18.67 4.14
C ASP A 93 18.74 19.30 5.53
N ARG A 94 19.72 20.03 6.04
CA ARG A 94 19.64 20.67 7.38
C ARG A 94 18.46 21.64 7.50
N ALA A 95 18.03 22.23 6.40
CA ALA A 95 16.88 23.12 6.35
C ALA A 95 15.54 22.38 6.63
N ALA A 96 15.48 21.07 6.45
CA ALA A 96 14.28 20.26 6.66
C ALA A 96 14.26 19.50 8.00
N VAL A 97 15.18 19.78 8.93
CA VAL A 97 15.31 19.13 10.24
C VAL A 97 13.99 19.10 11.00
N ASP A 98 13.34 20.25 11.19
CA ASP A 98 12.07 20.35 11.92
C ASP A 98 10.95 19.54 11.25
N GLN A 99 10.98 19.44 9.91
CA GLN A 99 10.01 18.64 9.15
C GLN A 99 10.23 17.14 9.39
N VAL A 100 11.49 16.69 9.41
CA VAL A 100 11.83 15.30 9.74
C VAL A 100 11.36 14.98 11.15
N GLU A 101 11.78 15.75 12.15
CA GLU A 101 11.46 15.51 13.56
C GLU A 101 9.95 15.53 13.84
N THR A 102 9.19 16.39 13.14
CA THR A 102 7.72 16.43 13.24
C THR A 102 7.01 15.28 12.50
N ALA A 103 7.57 14.80 11.38
CA ALA A 103 6.93 13.80 10.55
C ALA A 103 7.01 12.38 11.11
N TYR A 104 8.05 12.07 11.88
CA TYR A 104 8.22 10.75 12.48
C TYR A 104 7.45 10.63 13.79
N LEU A 105 7.01 9.40 14.10
CA LEU A 105 6.35 9.08 15.37
C LEU A 105 7.40 9.09 16.50
N ASP A 106 6.99 9.40 17.73
CA ASP A 106 7.86 9.36 18.90
C ASP A 106 8.47 7.96 19.11
N GLU A 107 7.70 6.91 18.79
CA GLU A 107 8.14 5.51 18.87
C GLU A 107 9.26 5.17 17.86
N ALA A 108 9.51 6.03 16.89
CA ALA A 108 10.67 5.90 16.00
C ALA A 108 11.99 6.11 16.74
N GLY A 109 11.97 6.82 17.87
CA GLY A 109 13.16 7.07 18.70
C GLY A 109 14.29 7.71 17.89
N LEU A 110 13.98 8.68 17.01
CA LEU A 110 14.99 9.29 16.14
C LEU A 110 16.12 9.88 16.96
N SER A 111 17.35 9.44 16.65
CA SER A 111 18.58 9.91 17.27
C SER A 111 19.53 10.42 16.19
N ARG A 112 20.02 11.66 16.34
CA ARG A 112 20.99 12.25 15.40
C ARG A 112 22.28 11.47 15.41
N VAL A 113 22.88 11.36 14.22
CA VAL A 113 24.19 10.74 14.02
C VAL A 113 25.13 11.70 13.31
N ASP A 114 26.43 11.61 13.64
CA ASP A 114 27.49 12.46 13.10
C ASP A 114 28.26 11.75 11.97
N ALA A 115 27.96 10.49 11.70
CA ALA A 115 28.61 9.71 10.65
C ALA A 115 27.59 8.84 9.92
N LEU A 116 27.84 8.65 8.63
CA LEU A 116 27.08 7.73 7.76
C LEU A 116 27.93 6.49 7.45
N PRO A 117 27.29 5.38 7.01
CA PRO A 117 28.02 4.24 6.46
C PRO A 117 28.99 4.67 5.34
N ASP A 118 30.16 4.04 5.27
CA ASP A 118 31.25 4.41 4.34
C ASP A 118 30.84 4.39 2.85
N TRP A 119 29.79 3.69 2.50
CA TRP A 119 29.29 3.63 1.13
C TRP A 119 28.37 4.83 0.76
N LEU A 120 27.94 5.62 1.75
CA LEU A 120 27.28 6.91 1.52
C LEU A 120 28.30 8.07 1.50
N PRO A 121 27.98 9.19 0.87
CA PRO A 121 28.76 10.41 1.03
C PRO A 121 28.80 10.83 2.51
N PRO A 122 29.94 11.40 2.99
CA PRO A 122 30.01 11.89 4.37
C PRO A 122 29.00 13.03 4.58
N LEU A 123 28.56 13.19 5.83
CA LEU A 123 27.74 14.34 6.22
C LEU A 123 28.49 15.64 5.94
N SER A 124 27.78 16.62 5.40
CA SER A 124 28.26 17.99 5.21
C SER A 124 27.59 18.94 6.23
N GLU A 125 28.01 20.19 6.23
CA GLU A 125 27.35 21.23 7.05
C GLU A 125 25.89 21.48 6.63
N GLU A 126 25.53 21.10 5.39
CA GLU A 126 24.19 21.28 4.83
C GLU A 126 23.28 20.05 5.03
N THR A 127 23.81 18.94 5.55
CA THR A 127 23.04 17.69 5.75
C THR A 127 22.91 17.32 7.21
N ALA A 128 21.87 16.56 7.53
CA ALA A 128 21.62 15.97 8.83
C ALA A 128 21.14 14.53 8.66
N ALA A 129 21.43 13.68 9.66
CA ALA A 129 21.01 12.29 9.63
C ALA A 129 20.56 11.80 11.00
N TRP A 130 19.67 10.80 10.99
CA TRP A 130 19.12 10.15 12.17
C TRP A 130 19.06 8.65 11.98
N THR A 131 19.36 7.93 13.02
CA THR A 131 18.94 6.53 13.16
C THR A 131 17.60 6.47 13.86
N GLY A 132 16.86 5.40 13.63
CA GLY A 132 15.55 5.16 14.26
C GLY A 132 15.13 3.71 14.25
N GLU A 133 14.02 3.44 14.89
CA GLU A 133 13.45 2.10 15.07
C GLU A 133 12.05 1.99 14.44
N GLY A 134 11.45 0.78 14.50
CA GLY A 134 10.07 0.53 14.05
C GLY A 134 9.90 0.44 12.53
N CYS A 135 11.01 0.40 11.79
CA CYS A 135 10.97 0.18 10.36
C CYS A 135 10.94 -1.30 10.02
N GLN A 136 10.21 -1.64 8.97
CA GLN A 136 10.14 -3.01 8.45
C GLN A 136 9.79 -3.00 6.97
N TYR A 137 10.12 -4.08 6.27
CA TYR A 137 9.62 -4.29 4.91
C TYR A 137 8.96 -5.66 4.78
N ALA A 138 8.14 -5.83 3.75
CA ALA A 138 7.48 -7.10 3.46
C ALA A 138 7.57 -7.46 1.97
N ASP A 139 7.59 -8.76 1.66
CA ASP A 139 7.08 -9.22 0.36
C ASP A 139 5.56 -9.08 0.39
N VAL A 140 5.08 -7.91 -0.07
CA VAL A 140 3.65 -7.56 0.01
C VAL A 140 2.78 -8.52 -0.81
N GLY A 141 3.30 -9.02 -1.93
CA GLY A 141 2.58 -10.02 -2.73
C GLY A 141 2.40 -11.34 -1.96
N ALA A 142 3.47 -11.84 -1.34
CA ALA A 142 3.41 -13.05 -0.52
C ALA A 142 2.55 -12.84 0.73
N LEU A 143 2.68 -11.71 1.41
CA LEU A 143 1.85 -11.35 2.56
C LEU A 143 0.35 -11.28 2.20
N THR A 144 0.01 -10.64 1.07
CA THR A 144 -1.38 -10.56 0.59
C THR A 144 -1.96 -11.96 0.35
N ARG A 145 -1.19 -12.86 -0.29
CA ARG A 145 -1.60 -14.25 -0.48
C ARG A 145 -1.72 -15.03 0.84
N ALA A 146 -0.85 -14.78 1.81
CA ALA A 146 -0.93 -15.38 3.14
C ALA A 146 -2.20 -14.94 3.87
N LEU A 147 -2.52 -13.65 3.87
CA LEU A 147 -3.77 -13.11 4.41
C LEU A 147 -5.00 -13.72 3.72
N ALA A 148 -5.00 -13.76 2.39
CA ALA A 148 -6.11 -14.37 1.65
C ALA A 148 -6.30 -15.85 1.99
N ARG A 149 -5.20 -16.63 2.11
CA ARG A 149 -5.28 -18.04 2.53
C ARG A 149 -5.91 -18.20 3.91
N SER A 150 -5.54 -17.36 4.87
CA SER A 150 -6.10 -17.39 6.22
C SER A 150 -7.60 -17.03 6.25
N LEU A 151 -8.06 -16.23 5.27
CA LEU A 151 -9.45 -15.79 5.16
C LEU A 151 -10.36 -16.78 4.40
N ARG A 152 -9.83 -17.62 3.51
CA ARG A 152 -10.63 -18.55 2.67
C ARG A 152 -11.64 -19.42 3.42
N PRO A 153 -11.43 -19.86 4.66
CA PRO A 153 -12.46 -20.59 5.41
C PRO A 153 -13.75 -19.79 5.70
N ARG A 154 -13.66 -18.45 5.62
CA ARG A 154 -14.74 -17.51 5.99
C ARG A 154 -15.05 -16.46 4.92
N THR A 155 -14.30 -16.43 3.83
CA THR A 155 -14.41 -15.44 2.76
C THR A 155 -14.27 -16.13 1.42
N SER A 156 -15.18 -15.84 0.51
CA SER A 156 -15.08 -16.29 -0.88
C SER A 156 -14.13 -15.37 -1.65
N PHE A 157 -13.25 -15.97 -2.46
CA PHE A 157 -12.39 -15.24 -3.39
C PHE A 157 -12.69 -15.70 -4.81
N ARG A 158 -12.99 -14.77 -5.71
CA ARG A 158 -13.07 -15.00 -7.16
C ARG A 158 -11.94 -14.26 -7.83
N GLU A 159 -11.00 -15.02 -8.34
CA GLU A 159 -9.84 -14.54 -9.09
C GLU A 159 -10.08 -14.71 -10.60
N GLY A 160 -9.45 -13.89 -11.45
CA GLY A 160 -9.69 -13.86 -12.89
C GLY A 160 -11.05 -13.27 -13.27
N VAL A 161 -11.64 -12.42 -12.42
CA VAL A 161 -12.99 -11.86 -12.63
C VAL A 161 -12.93 -10.33 -12.69
N CYS A 162 -13.15 -9.80 -13.89
CA CYS A 162 -13.25 -8.35 -14.09
C CYS A 162 -14.70 -7.91 -13.84
N VAL A 163 -14.90 -6.96 -12.93
CA VAL A 163 -16.18 -6.28 -12.71
C VAL A 163 -16.32 -5.19 -13.76
N ASP A 164 -17.30 -5.30 -14.65
CA ASP A 164 -17.56 -4.37 -15.74
C ASP A 164 -18.77 -3.46 -15.54
N SER A 165 -19.67 -3.82 -14.59
CA SER A 165 -20.78 -2.96 -14.20
C SER A 165 -21.04 -3.00 -12.70
N LEU A 166 -21.54 -1.88 -12.16
CA LEU A 166 -21.90 -1.69 -10.77
C LEU A 166 -23.19 -0.85 -10.71
N ASP A 167 -24.31 -1.53 -10.50
CA ASP A 167 -25.64 -0.94 -10.54
C ASP A 167 -26.30 -0.96 -9.17
N ARG A 168 -27.04 0.11 -8.82
CA ARG A 168 -27.89 0.11 -7.62
C ARG A 168 -29.10 -0.79 -7.85
N VAL A 169 -29.35 -1.71 -6.91
CA VAL A 169 -30.52 -2.62 -6.94
C VAL A 169 -31.13 -2.69 -5.55
N GLY A 170 -32.34 -2.15 -5.41
CA GLY A 170 -32.98 -2.05 -4.08
C GLY A 170 -32.13 -1.23 -3.13
N SER A 171 -31.83 -1.79 -1.95
CA SER A 171 -30.96 -1.17 -0.93
C SER A 171 -29.48 -1.50 -1.13
N GLY A 172 -29.14 -2.41 -2.05
CA GLY A 172 -27.77 -2.87 -2.29
C GLY A 172 -27.29 -2.62 -3.73
N TYR A 173 -26.37 -3.46 -4.19
CA TYR A 173 -25.71 -3.33 -5.48
C TYR A 173 -25.68 -4.65 -6.23
N ALA A 174 -25.73 -4.59 -7.54
CA ALA A 174 -25.42 -5.69 -8.46
C ALA A 174 -24.09 -5.43 -9.15
N LEU A 175 -23.18 -6.39 -9.10
CA LEU A 175 -21.91 -6.38 -9.81
C LEU A 175 -22.01 -7.35 -10.98
N GLY A 176 -21.85 -6.83 -12.21
CA GLY A 176 -21.77 -7.63 -13.43
C GLY A 176 -20.32 -7.92 -13.79
N PHE A 177 -20.08 -9.09 -14.39
CA PHE A 177 -18.77 -9.54 -14.80
C PHE A 177 -18.69 -9.69 -16.30
N SER A 178 -17.49 -9.56 -16.85
CA SER A 178 -17.22 -9.78 -18.28
C SER A 178 -17.66 -11.16 -18.81
N THR A 179 -17.87 -12.12 -17.90
CA THR A 179 -18.42 -13.46 -18.22
C THR A 179 -19.94 -13.47 -18.40
N GLY A 180 -20.63 -12.35 -18.14
CA GLY A 180 -22.10 -12.28 -18.11
C GLY A 180 -22.75 -12.69 -16.79
N GLU A 181 -21.98 -13.20 -15.83
CA GLU A 181 -22.47 -13.50 -14.49
C GLU A 181 -22.73 -12.22 -13.69
N ARG A 182 -23.59 -12.33 -12.67
CA ARG A 182 -23.90 -11.26 -11.71
C ARG A 182 -23.92 -11.76 -10.29
N VAL A 183 -23.47 -10.89 -9.38
CA VAL A 183 -23.57 -11.07 -7.92
C VAL A 183 -24.25 -9.85 -7.33
N THR A 184 -25.09 -10.02 -6.32
CA THR A 184 -25.64 -8.91 -5.55
C THR A 184 -24.98 -8.83 -4.18
N ALA A 185 -24.81 -7.61 -3.66
CA ALA A 185 -24.26 -7.37 -2.35
C ALA A 185 -25.03 -6.25 -1.64
N ASP A 186 -25.18 -6.38 -0.31
CA ASP A 186 -25.77 -5.29 0.49
C ASP A 186 -24.86 -4.07 0.56
N SER A 187 -23.55 -4.31 0.60
CA SER A 187 -22.54 -3.25 0.58
C SER A 187 -21.35 -3.63 -0.30
N VAL A 188 -20.74 -2.62 -0.92
CA VAL A 188 -19.60 -2.79 -1.82
C VAL A 188 -18.46 -1.88 -1.39
N VAL A 189 -17.25 -2.43 -1.36
CA VAL A 189 -16.02 -1.66 -1.21
C VAL A 189 -15.24 -1.70 -2.51
N LEU A 190 -14.93 -0.53 -3.05
CA LEU A 190 -14.04 -0.37 -4.18
C LEU A 190 -12.61 -0.12 -3.67
N ALA A 191 -11.76 -1.12 -3.81
CA ALA A 191 -10.32 -1.05 -3.53
C ALA A 191 -9.49 -1.39 -4.79
N PRO A 192 -9.74 -0.72 -5.94
CA PRO A 192 -9.26 -1.13 -7.25
C PRO A 192 -7.77 -0.82 -7.48
N GLY A 193 -7.05 -0.31 -6.47
CA GLY A 193 -5.68 0.17 -6.63
C GLY A 193 -5.59 1.28 -7.68
N PRO A 194 -4.67 1.18 -8.67
CA PRO A 194 -4.52 2.22 -9.69
C PRO A 194 -5.58 2.18 -10.81
N TRP A 195 -6.46 1.18 -10.86
CA TRP A 195 -7.53 1.07 -11.89
C TRP A 195 -8.72 1.98 -11.59
N LEU A 196 -8.46 3.28 -11.37
CA LEU A 196 -9.49 4.29 -11.04
C LEU A 196 -10.44 4.57 -12.21
N ALA A 197 -9.96 4.41 -13.45
CA ALA A 197 -10.68 4.73 -14.68
C ALA A 197 -11.49 3.57 -15.26
N ALA A 198 -11.62 2.44 -14.54
CA ALA A 198 -12.41 1.31 -15.03
C ALA A 198 -13.89 1.69 -15.20
N PRO A 199 -14.56 1.25 -16.31
CA PRO A 199 -15.91 1.70 -16.67
C PRO A 199 -16.94 1.54 -15.55
N ALA A 200 -16.86 0.47 -14.76
CA ALA A 200 -17.82 0.17 -13.70
C ALA A 200 -17.89 1.24 -12.59
N TRP A 201 -16.85 2.02 -12.37
CA TRP A 201 -16.81 3.00 -11.27
C TRP A 201 -16.16 4.33 -11.60
N ARG A 202 -15.64 4.55 -12.82
CA ARG A 202 -14.98 5.80 -13.22
C ARG A 202 -15.78 7.05 -12.89
N GLU A 203 -17.08 7.06 -13.22
CA GLU A 203 -17.94 8.23 -12.98
C GLU A 203 -18.06 8.56 -11.48
N ARG A 204 -18.05 7.53 -10.62
CA ARG A 204 -18.13 7.68 -9.16
C ARG A 204 -16.81 8.10 -8.55
N LEU A 205 -15.66 7.69 -9.13
CA LEU A 205 -14.34 7.97 -8.58
C LEU A 205 -13.73 9.27 -9.13
N THR A 206 -14.11 9.72 -10.33
CA THR A 206 -13.60 10.97 -10.91
C THR A 206 -13.75 12.19 -9.98
N PRO A 207 -14.88 12.38 -9.26
CA PRO A 207 -15.04 13.53 -8.35
C PRO A 207 -14.07 13.51 -7.15
N LEU A 208 -13.46 12.37 -6.83
CA LEU A 208 -12.49 12.27 -5.74
C LEU A 208 -11.12 12.90 -6.09
N GLY A 209 -10.87 13.22 -7.35
CA GLY A 209 -9.64 13.88 -7.80
C GLY A 209 -8.37 13.03 -7.66
N ALA A 210 -8.50 11.73 -7.42
CA ALA A 210 -7.36 10.84 -7.35
C ALA A 210 -6.75 10.61 -8.75
N ARG A 211 -5.41 10.56 -8.82
CA ARG A 211 -4.66 10.39 -10.06
C ARG A 211 -3.70 9.22 -9.94
N VAL A 212 -3.31 8.66 -11.09
CA VAL A 212 -2.35 7.55 -11.14
C VAL A 212 -0.97 8.07 -11.52
N LYS A 213 0.04 7.68 -10.74
CA LYS A 213 1.43 8.11 -10.90
C LYS A 213 2.32 6.90 -11.12
N LYS A 214 3.31 7.06 -12.02
CA LYS A 214 4.34 6.05 -12.26
C LYS A 214 5.33 5.99 -11.10
N VAL A 215 5.73 4.78 -10.73
CA VAL A 215 6.78 4.50 -9.73
C VAL A 215 7.86 3.66 -10.38
N VAL A 216 9.11 4.02 -10.15
CA VAL A 216 10.30 3.31 -10.63
C VAL A 216 11.06 2.75 -9.44
N ALA A 217 11.38 1.46 -9.49
CA ALA A 217 12.23 0.82 -8.49
C ALA A 217 13.42 0.14 -9.19
N LEU A 218 14.63 0.62 -8.94
CA LEU A 218 15.86 0.05 -9.48
C LEU A 218 16.35 -1.11 -8.59
N HIS A 219 16.87 -2.14 -9.23
CA HIS A 219 17.60 -3.20 -8.57
C HIS A 219 19.09 -2.91 -8.70
N ILE A 220 19.79 -2.93 -7.58
CA ILE A 220 21.22 -2.68 -7.50
C ILE A 220 21.89 -4.00 -7.15
N GLU A 221 22.59 -4.59 -8.09
CA GLU A 221 23.20 -5.92 -8.01
C GLU A 221 24.52 -5.86 -7.18
N GLN A 222 24.40 -5.38 -5.94
CA GLN A 222 25.45 -5.34 -4.94
C GLN A 222 24.89 -5.85 -3.62
N PRO A 223 25.49 -6.89 -3.00
CA PRO A 223 25.01 -7.39 -1.71
C PRO A 223 25.13 -6.31 -0.63
N PRO A 224 24.09 -6.08 0.17
CA PRO A 224 24.19 -5.29 1.39
C PRO A 224 25.01 -6.04 2.45
N ALA A 225 25.67 -5.30 3.35
CA ALA A 225 26.27 -5.85 4.56
C ALA A 225 25.16 -6.25 5.56
N ALA A 226 25.46 -7.13 6.49
CA ALA A 226 24.45 -7.65 7.41
C ALA A 226 23.82 -6.57 8.32
N GLU A 227 24.60 -5.54 8.63
CA GLU A 227 24.22 -4.38 9.44
C GLU A 227 23.48 -3.27 8.67
N ASP A 228 23.48 -3.34 7.34
CA ASP A 228 22.85 -2.30 6.54
C ASP A 228 21.33 -2.24 6.79
N GLY A 229 20.85 -1.02 7.01
CA GLY A 229 19.45 -0.67 7.16
C GLY A 229 18.86 0.02 5.94
N VAL A 230 17.59 0.34 6.00
CA VAL A 230 16.97 1.21 5.00
C VAL A 230 17.48 2.64 5.16
N VAL A 231 17.81 3.29 4.05
CA VAL A 231 18.17 4.70 4.02
C VAL A 231 17.05 5.48 3.33
N VAL A 232 16.43 6.39 4.05
CA VAL A 232 15.38 7.28 3.54
C VAL A 232 15.99 8.64 3.23
N PHE A 233 15.94 9.05 1.99
CA PHE A 233 16.29 10.40 1.54
C PHE A 233 15.02 11.26 1.60
N HIS A 234 14.92 12.06 2.66
CA HIS A 234 13.67 12.74 3.00
C HIS A 234 13.20 13.71 1.92
N ASP A 235 14.14 14.48 1.36
CA ASP A 235 13.86 15.57 0.45
C ASP A 235 13.50 15.09 -0.95
N GLU A 236 14.03 13.94 -1.39
CA GLU A 236 13.77 13.34 -2.70
C GLU A 236 12.56 12.40 -2.72
N ASP A 237 11.94 12.13 -1.57
CA ASP A 237 10.90 11.08 -1.43
C ASP A 237 11.37 9.74 -2.03
N ALA A 238 12.64 9.41 -1.76
CA ALA A 238 13.31 8.22 -2.27
C ALA A 238 13.93 7.41 -1.11
N PHE A 239 14.20 6.14 -1.34
CA PHE A 239 14.87 5.31 -0.34
C PHE A 239 15.67 4.16 -0.97
N LEU A 240 16.70 3.74 -0.25
CA LEU A 240 17.44 2.50 -0.48
C LEU A 240 17.02 1.47 0.54
N LEU A 241 16.57 0.31 0.08
CA LEU A 241 16.15 -0.81 0.93
C LEU A 241 17.09 -2.01 0.70
N PRO A 242 17.78 -2.51 1.75
CA PRO A 242 18.58 -3.72 1.63
C PRO A 242 17.67 -4.95 1.59
N LEU A 243 17.72 -5.70 0.51
CA LEU A 243 17.04 -6.98 0.36
C LEU A 243 18.05 -8.11 0.64
N HIS A 244 18.34 -8.35 1.92
CA HIS A 244 19.40 -9.27 2.37
C HIS A 244 19.26 -10.67 1.79
N GLU A 245 18.04 -11.24 1.80
CA GLU A 245 17.77 -12.56 1.24
C GLU A 245 18.02 -12.64 -0.28
N GLN A 246 17.81 -11.51 -0.99
CA GLN A 246 18.01 -11.41 -2.43
C GLN A 246 19.43 -10.94 -2.78
N ARG A 247 20.26 -10.62 -1.78
CA ARG A 247 21.65 -10.14 -1.91
C ARG A 247 21.79 -8.93 -2.83
N ARG A 248 20.85 -7.97 -2.75
CA ARG A 248 20.82 -6.75 -3.55
C ARG A 248 20.10 -5.63 -2.83
N TRP A 249 20.26 -4.42 -3.34
CA TRP A 249 19.47 -3.28 -2.91
C TRP A 249 18.32 -3.01 -3.86
N LEU A 250 17.28 -2.39 -3.31
CA LEU A 250 16.21 -1.77 -4.08
C LEU A 250 16.26 -0.26 -3.84
N PHE A 251 16.37 0.52 -4.92
CA PHE A 251 16.21 1.97 -4.87
C PHE A 251 14.82 2.32 -5.39
N SER A 252 13.97 2.87 -4.54
CA SER A 252 12.63 3.32 -4.91
C SER A 252 12.66 4.81 -5.21
N TYR A 253 12.18 5.16 -6.40
CA TYR A 253 12.11 6.51 -6.91
C TYR A 253 10.70 6.80 -7.44
N THR A 254 10.12 7.92 -7.02
CA THR A 254 8.79 8.34 -7.45
C THR A 254 8.90 9.26 -8.66
N SER A 255 8.73 8.71 -9.87
CA SER A 255 8.76 9.46 -11.14
C SER A 255 7.72 10.59 -11.16
N GLN A 256 7.96 11.64 -11.95
CA GLN A 256 7.00 12.74 -12.12
C GLN A 256 5.99 12.51 -13.27
N VAL A 257 5.87 11.29 -13.77
CA VAL A 257 4.94 10.92 -14.83
C VAL A 257 3.58 10.56 -14.22
N TRP A 258 2.57 11.37 -14.53
CA TRP A 258 1.20 11.25 -14.02
C TRP A 258 0.24 10.72 -15.09
N ASP A 259 -0.96 10.33 -14.65
CA ASP A 259 -2.10 9.88 -15.46
C ASP A 259 -1.75 8.70 -16.37
N VAL A 260 -0.93 7.80 -15.83
CA VAL A 260 -0.56 6.57 -16.53
C VAL A 260 -1.70 5.56 -16.48
N ASP A 261 -1.87 4.84 -17.59
CA ASP A 261 -2.80 3.72 -17.68
C ASP A 261 -2.14 2.46 -17.11
N PRO A 262 -2.67 1.86 -16.04
CA PRO A 262 -2.10 0.65 -15.43
C PRO A 262 -1.94 -0.51 -16.41
N ASP A 263 -2.86 -0.64 -17.37
CA ASP A 263 -2.89 -1.75 -18.32
C ASP A 263 -1.86 -1.60 -19.45
N ARG A 264 -1.32 -0.39 -19.63
CA ARG A 264 -0.28 -0.08 -20.63
C ARG A 264 1.15 -0.14 -20.08
N LEU A 265 1.32 -0.28 -18.76
CA LEU A 265 2.64 -0.38 -18.16
C LEU A 265 3.23 -1.78 -18.38
N THR A 266 4.36 -1.85 -19.07
CA THR A 266 5.04 -3.12 -19.38
C THR A 266 5.69 -3.77 -18.16
N GLY A 267 5.80 -3.05 -17.05
CA GLY A 267 6.49 -3.50 -15.83
C GLY A 267 8.02 -3.45 -15.91
N SER A 268 8.58 -3.22 -17.09
CA SER A 268 10.03 -3.11 -17.32
C SER A 268 10.47 -1.65 -17.29
N VAL A 269 11.67 -1.40 -16.76
CA VAL A 269 12.31 -0.07 -16.75
C VAL A 269 12.76 0.29 -18.14
N SER A 270 12.33 1.45 -18.64
CA SER A 270 12.83 2.01 -19.90
C SER A 270 14.21 2.64 -19.71
N PRO A 271 15.00 2.87 -20.81
CA PRO A 271 16.25 3.60 -20.71
C PRO A 271 16.11 5.01 -20.07
N SER A 272 15.01 5.71 -20.35
CA SER A 272 14.75 7.02 -19.75
C SER A 272 14.43 6.92 -18.25
N ASP A 273 13.61 5.93 -17.82
CA ASP A 273 13.35 5.70 -16.42
C ASP A 273 14.61 5.35 -15.63
N LEU A 274 15.47 4.52 -16.25
CA LEU A 274 16.75 4.14 -15.65
C LEU A 274 17.68 5.35 -15.51
N ALA A 275 17.76 6.21 -16.52
CA ALA A 275 18.60 7.42 -16.50
C ALA A 275 18.11 8.39 -15.41
N GLU A 276 16.81 8.72 -15.38
CA GLU A 276 16.21 9.63 -14.40
C GLU A 276 16.41 9.14 -12.95
N ALA A 277 16.10 7.86 -12.68
CA ALA A 277 16.27 7.30 -11.35
C ALA A 277 17.76 7.22 -10.94
N ARG A 278 18.68 6.96 -11.88
CA ARG A 278 20.11 6.93 -11.60
C ARG A 278 20.67 8.31 -11.28
N GLU A 279 20.16 9.39 -11.87
CA GLU A 279 20.60 10.76 -11.53
C GLU A 279 20.37 11.03 -10.03
N VAL A 280 19.17 10.69 -9.51
CA VAL A 280 18.87 10.80 -8.07
C VAL A 280 19.78 9.87 -7.25
N LEU A 281 19.96 8.64 -7.68
CA LEU A 281 20.83 7.68 -6.98
C LEU A 281 22.29 8.16 -6.94
N ILE A 282 22.82 8.72 -8.04
CA ILE A 282 24.19 9.26 -8.12
C ILE A 282 24.37 10.41 -7.12
N SER A 283 23.40 11.28 -6.97
CA SER A 283 23.50 12.42 -6.04
C SER A 283 23.54 12.00 -4.58
N ARG A 284 22.91 10.86 -4.22
CA ARG A 284 22.75 10.41 -2.83
C ARG A 284 23.61 9.18 -2.47
N ALA A 285 23.87 8.28 -3.40
CA ALA A 285 24.63 7.06 -3.17
C ALA A 285 25.46 6.68 -4.42
N PRO A 286 26.45 7.49 -4.81
CA PRO A 286 27.20 7.32 -6.07
C PRO A 286 27.89 5.96 -6.19
N ARG A 287 28.35 5.37 -5.09
CA ARG A 287 29.01 4.05 -5.10
C ARG A 287 28.10 2.90 -5.51
N LEU A 288 26.77 3.07 -5.39
CA LEU A 288 25.79 2.06 -5.77
C LEU A 288 25.28 2.23 -7.21
N ALA A 289 25.45 3.40 -7.79
CA ALA A 289 24.82 3.78 -9.05
C ALA A 289 25.27 2.92 -10.25
N ASP A 290 26.52 2.49 -10.31
CA ASP A 290 27.03 1.68 -11.42
C ASP A 290 26.46 0.24 -11.42
N SER A 291 26.02 -0.24 -10.27
CA SER A 291 25.38 -1.54 -10.11
C SER A 291 23.86 -1.51 -10.32
N ALA A 292 23.28 -0.33 -10.55
CA ALA A 292 21.85 -0.14 -10.85
C ALA A 292 21.60 -0.31 -12.35
N ARG A 293 21.35 -1.55 -12.81
CA ARG A 293 21.22 -1.91 -14.23
C ARG A 293 19.86 -2.43 -14.64
N SER A 294 19.02 -2.77 -13.69
CA SER A 294 17.69 -3.32 -13.90
C SER A 294 16.70 -2.73 -12.89
N GLY A 295 15.45 -3.07 -13.03
CA GLY A 295 14.42 -2.59 -12.12
C GLY A 295 13.03 -2.99 -12.57
N ARG A 296 12.04 -2.40 -11.94
CA ARG A 296 10.62 -2.57 -12.27
C ARG A 296 9.91 -1.23 -12.29
N VAL A 297 8.90 -1.15 -13.13
CA VAL A 297 7.96 -0.02 -13.19
C VAL A 297 6.58 -0.50 -12.80
N PHE A 298 5.89 0.30 -12.05
CA PHE A 298 4.48 0.11 -11.72
C PHE A 298 3.82 1.47 -11.54
N CYS A 299 2.57 1.50 -11.18
CA CYS A 299 1.88 2.73 -10.82
C CYS A 299 1.05 2.53 -9.56
N ASP A 300 0.77 3.64 -8.90
CA ASP A 300 -0.07 3.68 -7.73
C ASP A 300 -1.02 4.88 -7.80
N ALA A 301 -2.10 4.84 -7.01
CA ALA A 301 -3.08 5.91 -6.95
C ALA A 301 -2.72 6.91 -5.86
N TYR A 302 -2.84 8.19 -6.18
CA TYR A 302 -2.50 9.33 -5.34
C TYR A 302 -3.69 10.27 -5.19
N SER A 303 -3.91 10.77 -4.00
CA SER A 303 -4.86 11.83 -3.68
C SER A 303 -4.18 13.20 -3.74
N ALA A 304 -4.96 14.26 -3.87
CA ALA A 304 -4.46 15.62 -3.92
C ALA A 304 -3.91 16.12 -2.55
N ASP A 305 -4.52 15.64 -1.47
CA ASP A 305 -4.16 16.01 -0.09
C ASP A 305 -3.04 15.15 0.53
N ARG A 306 -2.49 14.22 -0.25
CA ARG A 306 -1.46 13.25 0.20
C ARG A 306 -1.91 12.35 1.34
N GLU A 307 -3.21 12.18 1.55
CA GLU A 307 -3.78 11.24 2.50
C GLU A 307 -4.53 10.11 1.79
N PRO A 308 -4.58 8.90 2.35
CA PRO A 308 -5.42 7.85 1.80
C PRO A 308 -6.88 8.27 1.73
N LEU A 309 -7.55 7.91 0.65
CA LEU A 309 -8.98 8.17 0.52
C LEU A 309 -9.78 6.98 1.03
N VAL A 310 -10.62 7.23 2.04
CA VAL A 310 -11.69 6.33 2.49
C VAL A 310 -12.96 7.16 2.49
N ARG A 311 -13.86 6.92 1.51
CA ARG A 311 -15.03 7.77 1.26
C ARG A 311 -16.26 6.95 0.94
N ALA A 312 -17.38 7.26 1.59
CA ALA A 312 -18.68 6.81 1.13
C ALA A 312 -19.02 7.49 -0.21
N LEU A 313 -19.53 6.71 -1.14
CA LEU A 313 -19.91 7.14 -2.49
C LEU A 313 -21.44 7.20 -2.66
N ASP A 314 -22.18 6.80 -1.64
CA ASP A 314 -23.63 6.93 -1.52
C ASP A 314 -24.03 7.49 -0.15
N GLU A 315 -25.26 7.95 -0.03
CA GLU A 315 -25.78 8.56 1.20
C GLU A 315 -25.91 7.57 2.35
N GLU A 316 -26.16 6.29 2.06
CA GLU A 316 -26.33 5.24 3.06
C GLU A 316 -25.02 4.63 3.55
N GLY A 317 -23.88 4.99 2.93
CA GLY A 317 -22.56 4.44 3.26
C GLY A 317 -22.42 2.96 2.90
N ARG A 318 -23.16 2.48 1.89
CA ARG A 318 -23.10 1.09 1.42
C ARG A 318 -22.14 0.88 0.27
N LEU A 319 -21.78 1.94 -0.43
CA LEU A 319 -20.72 1.95 -1.43
C LEU A 319 -19.57 2.80 -0.91
N VAL A 320 -18.41 2.19 -0.71
CA VAL A 320 -17.23 2.88 -0.15
C VAL A 320 -16.05 2.72 -1.08
N PHE A 321 -15.31 3.80 -1.33
CA PHE A 321 -13.99 3.76 -1.94
C PHE A 321 -12.90 3.74 -0.87
N ALA A 322 -11.89 2.87 -1.05
CA ALA A 322 -10.73 2.76 -0.18
C ALA A 322 -9.44 2.59 -1.00
N GLY A 323 -8.59 3.61 -1.03
CA GLY A 323 -7.38 3.59 -1.86
C GLY A 323 -6.67 4.93 -1.94
N ALA A 324 -6.01 5.19 -3.07
CA ALA A 324 -5.23 6.40 -3.33
C ALA A 324 -4.26 6.73 -2.18
N ALA A 325 -3.49 5.70 -1.77
CA ALA A 325 -2.66 5.74 -0.56
C ALA A 325 -1.28 6.39 -0.77
N ASN A 326 -1.06 7.07 -1.91
CA ASN A 326 0.15 7.86 -2.18
C ASN A 326 1.45 7.06 -2.01
N GLY A 327 1.53 5.88 -2.63
CA GLY A 327 2.67 4.97 -2.50
C GLY A 327 2.74 4.22 -1.16
N SER A 328 1.80 4.48 -0.24
CA SER A 328 1.79 3.93 1.12
C SER A 328 0.76 2.80 1.30
N GLY A 329 0.36 2.14 0.21
CA GLY A 329 -0.69 1.13 0.22
C GLY A 329 -0.45 0.02 1.25
N TYR A 330 0.74 -0.60 1.27
CA TYR A 330 1.12 -1.57 2.30
C TYR A 330 1.13 -0.95 3.69
N ARG A 331 1.88 0.14 3.85
CA ARG A 331 2.10 0.79 5.15
C ARG A 331 0.80 1.13 5.86
N LEU A 332 -0.22 1.58 5.13
CA LEU A 332 -1.47 2.10 5.69
C LEU A 332 -2.68 1.16 5.49
N ALA A 333 -2.52 -0.01 4.85
CA ALA A 333 -3.62 -0.94 4.57
C ALA A 333 -4.43 -1.31 5.82
N PRO A 334 -3.84 -1.61 6.99
CA PRO A 334 -4.61 -1.91 8.21
C PRO A 334 -5.48 -0.76 8.67
N ALA A 335 -4.95 0.47 8.68
CA ALA A 335 -5.71 1.65 9.10
C ALA A 335 -6.80 2.01 8.08
N ILE A 336 -6.52 1.90 6.77
CA ILE A 336 -7.52 2.05 5.70
C ILE A 336 -8.66 1.04 5.91
N ALA A 337 -8.34 -0.21 6.23
CA ALA A 337 -9.34 -1.24 6.49
C ALA A 337 -10.21 -0.92 7.70
N ALA A 338 -9.61 -0.46 8.79
CA ALA A 338 -10.33 -0.07 9.99
C ALA A 338 -11.27 1.13 9.76
N GLU A 339 -10.81 2.15 9.03
CA GLU A 339 -11.65 3.30 8.64
C GLU A 339 -12.78 2.87 7.69
N THR A 340 -12.50 1.98 6.73
CA THR A 340 -13.53 1.43 5.81
C THR A 340 -14.61 0.68 6.58
N ALA A 341 -14.23 -0.19 7.50
CA ALA A 341 -15.18 -0.93 8.31
C ALA A 341 -15.99 0.00 9.25
N HIS A 342 -15.39 1.11 9.69
CA HIS A 342 -16.12 2.12 10.47
C HIS A 342 -17.18 2.85 9.63
N LEU A 343 -16.91 3.19 8.38
CA LEU A 343 -17.92 3.75 7.48
C LEU A 343 -19.07 2.76 7.21
N LEU A 344 -18.74 1.47 7.10
CA LEU A 344 -19.72 0.40 6.91
C LEU A 344 -20.40 -0.06 8.22
N ARG A 345 -20.14 0.59 9.35
CA ARG A 345 -20.56 0.09 10.68
C ARG A 345 -22.06 -0.26 10.77
N ARG A 346 -22.95 0.55 10.18
CA ARG A 346 -24.38 0.27 10.18
C ARG A 346 -24.74 -1.04 9.46
N ALA A 347 -24.06 -1.32 8.35
CA ALA A 347 -24.21 -2.58 7.64
C ALA A 347 -23.61 -3.75 8.44
N VAL A 348 -22.47 -3.54 9.09
CA VAL A 348 -21.80 -4.52 9.97
C VAL A 348 -22.66 -4.88 11.17
N GLU A 349 -23.25 -3.88 11.87
CA GLU A 349 -24.12 -4.07 13.03
C GLU A 349 -25.39 -4.85 12.66
N ASN A 350 -26.03 -4.52 11.53
CA ASN A 350 -27.24 -5.20 11.06
C ASN A 350 -27.02 -6.71 10.80
N VAL A 351 -25.87 -7.09 10.24
CA VAL A 351 -25.55 -8.51 9.99
C VAL A 351 -25.25 -9.25 11.30
N SER A 352 -24.57 -8.59 12.24
CA SER A 352 -24.24 -9.16 13.55
C SER A 352 -25.51 -9.46 14.37
N ASP A 353 -26.50 -8.57 14.34
CA ASP A 353 -27.77 -8.74 15.07
C ASP A 353 -28.64 -9.88 14.51
N GLN A 354 -28.60 -10.10 13.19
CA GLN A 354 -29.36 -11.21 12.56
C GLN A 354 -28.74 -12.58 12.88
N GLY A 355 -27.39 -12.65 13.02
CA GLY A 355 -26.69 -13.90 13.38
C GLY A 355 -26.89 -14.34 14.83
N GLY A 356 -27.26 -13.42 15.72
CA GLY A 356 -27.54 -13.73 17.15
C GLY A 356 -28.91 -14.29 17.44
N GLN A 357 -29.80 -14.40 16.43
CA GLN A 357 -31.18 -14.91 16.57
C GLN A 357 -31.37 -16.34 16.04
N GLN A 358 -30.33 -17.00 15.60
CA GLN A 358 -30.33 -18.43 15.21
C GLN A 358 -29.54 -19.25 16.24
#